data_8bbf7e67ff26fd4e3e9f07ee62eae3e1
#
_entry.id   8bbf7e67ff26fd4e3e9f07ee62eae3e1
#
_cell.length_a   1.000
_cell.length_b   1.000
_cell.length_c   1.000
_cell.angle_alpha   90.00
_cell.angle_beta   90.00
_cell.angle_gamma   90.00
#
_symmetry.space_group_name_H-M   'P 1'
#
loop_
_entity.id
_entity.type
_entity.pdbx_description
1 polymer ?
#
loop_
_entity_poly.entity_id
_entity_poly.type
_entity_poly.pdbx_seq_one_letter_code
_entity_poly.pdbx_strand_id
1 'polypeptide(L)'
;MTVTGAHKFVYFGSCGVLDDEKCRGKIVVPTESYRDEGISYHYIENSDYIEIRNHQVIEDILSKNNIPFVSGRVWTTDAIYMETINKVNQHKKEGCLAVEMEVSGVEAVSRYYDIENYHMLFSADSLASEDTWERKEFGAKGEHSLQYRTFEIALLVAQNL
;
A
#
# COMPACT_ATOMS: atom_id res chain seq x y z
N MET A 1 -17.65 -1.68 10.39
CA MET A 1 -16.50 -1.30 11.24
C MET A 1 -16.96 -0.66 12.55
N THR A 2 -17.85 0.31 12.52
CA THR A 2 -18.37 0.98 13.74
C THR A 2 -19.13 0.05 14.72
N VAL A 3 -19.62 -1.08 14.25
CA VAL A 3 -20.36 -2.05 15.08
C VAL A 3 -19.50 -2.67 16.19
N THR A 4 -18.18 -2.77 15.99
CA THR A 4 -17.24 -3.33 16.97
C THR A 4 -16.69 -2.30 17.95
N GLY A 5 -16.94 -1.02 17.73
CA GLY A 5 -16.36 0.09 18.52
C GLY A 5 -14.89 0.35 18.20
N ALA A 6 -14.29 -0.33 17.21
CA ALA A 6 -12.93 -0.06 16.79
C ALA A 6 -12.86 1.23 15.95
N HIS A 7 -11.90 2.10 16.26
CA HIS A 7 -11.67 3.38 15.59
C HIS A 7 -10.29 3.49 14.93
N LYS A 8 -9.39 2.55 15.22
CA LYS A 8 -8.04 2.47 14.62
C LYS A 8 -7.86 1.14 13.94
N PHE A 9 -7.36 1.18 12.70
CA PHE A 9 -7.14 0.00 11.88
C PHE A 9 -5.77 0.03 11.25
N VAL A 10 -5.02 -1.04 11.37
CA VAL A 10 -3.77 -1.25 10.65
C VAL A 10 -4.06 -2.16 9.46
N TYR A 11 -3.82 -1.64 8.27
CA TYR A 11 -3.94 -2.39 7.02
C TYR A 11 -2.56 -2.78 6.52
N PHE A 12 -2.37 -4.03 6.16
CA PHE A 12 -1.17 -4.48 5.49
C PHE A 12 -1.54 -5.44 4.37
N GLY A 13 -0.87 -5.31 3.24
CA GLY A 13 -1.19 -6.08 2.05
C GLY A 13 0.02 -6.26 1.14
N SER A 14 -0.17 -7.03 0.08
CA SER A 14 0.81 -7.20 -0.98
C SER A 14 0.71 -6.07 -1.99
N CYS A 15 1.82 -5.78 -2.67
CA CYS A 15 1.84 -4.91 -3.83
C CYS A 15 2.80 -5.41 -4.90
N GLY A 16 2.50 -5.09 -6.16
CA GLY A 16 3.43 -5.19 -7.26
C GLY A 16 4.32 -3.95 -7.31
N VAL A 17 5.64 -4.10 -7.18
CA VAL A 17 6.53 -2.94 -7.17
C VAL A 17 6.84 -2.46 -8.59
N LEU A 18 6.85 -1.15 -8.76
CA LEU A 18 7.19 -0.47 -10.01
C LEU A 18 8.66 -0.01 -10.02
N ASP A 19 9.30 0.05 -8.85
CA ASP A 19 10.71 0.43 -8.67
C ASP A 19 11.39 -0.54 -7.69
N ASP A 20 11.99 -1.58 -8.26
CA ASP A 20 12.66 -2.63 -7.48
C ASP A 20 13.83 -2.12 -6.65
N GLU A 21 14.57 -1.16 -7.16
CA GLU A 21 15.76 -0.65 -6.48
C GLU A 21 15.38 0.06 -5.18
N LYS A 22 14.32 0.85 -5.22
CA LYS A 22 13.81 1.55 -4.04
C LYS A 22 13.10 0.64 -3.05
N CYS A 23 12.34 -0.35 -3.54
CA CYS A 23 11.41 -1.14 -2.71
C CYS A 23 12.01 -2.45 -2.16
N ARG A 24 13.13 -2.92 -2.69
CA ARG A 24 13.71 -4.22 -2.33
C ARG A 24 13.95 -4.37 -0.83
N GLY A 25 13.32 -5.38 -0.23
CA GLY A 25 13.49 -5.72 1.19
C GLY A 25 12.92 -4.71 2.18
N LYS A 26 12.09 -3.78 1.71
CA LYS A 26 11.51 -2.70 2.51
C LYS A 26 10.00 -2.83 2.58
N ILE A 27 9.42 -2.27 3.66
CA ILE A 27 7.99 -1.96 3.72
C ILE A 27 7.73 -0.72 2.84
N VAL A 28 6.69 -0.76 2.03
CA VAL A 28 6.22 0.42 1.29
C VAL A 28 5.13 1.09 2.13
N VAL A 29 5.33 2.36 2.46
CA VAL A 29 4.38 3.19 3.19
C VAL A 29 3.72 4.16 2.21
N PRO A 30 2.45 3.95 1.85
CA PRO A 30 1.75 4.85 0.94
C PRO A 30 1.59 6.26 1.55
N THR A 31 2.01 7.29 0.83
CA THR A 31 1.79 8.70 1.20
C THR A 31 0.66 9.32 0.41
N GLU A 32 0.43 8.84 -0.80
CA GLU A 32 -0.59 9.28 -1.73
C GLU A 32 -0.94 8.11 -2.66
N SER A 33 -2.19 7.97 -3.09
CA SER A 33 -2.59 6.93 -4.03
C SER A 33 -3.30 7.52 -5.26
N TYR A 34 -2.90 7.06 -6.45
CA TYR A 34 -3.67 7.26 -7.68
C TYR A 34 -4.93 6.38 -7.65
N ARG A 35 -6.06 6.97 -7.96
CA ARG A 35 -7.40 6.36 -7.82
C ARG A 35 -7.88 5.79 -9.15
N ASP A 36 -7.38 4.61 -9.55
CA ASP A 36 -7.82 3.86 -10.75
C ASP A 36 -8.79 2.73 -10.35
N GLU A 37 -9.74 3.06 -9.45
CA GLU A 37 -10.77 2.17 -8.92
C GLU A 37 -12.09 2.91 -8.74
N GLY A 38 -13.20 2.20 -8.53
CA GLY A 38 -14.54 2.80 -8.48
C GLY A 38 -15.01 3.24 -7.09
N ILE A 39 -14.54 2.61 -6.02
CA ILE A 39 -15.08 2.74 -4.65
C ILE A 39 -14.89 4.13 -4.06
N SER A 40 -13.69 4.69 -4.15
CA SER A 40 -13.35 5.95 -3.48
C SER A 40 -14.19 7.13 -3.95
N TYR A 41 -14.65 7.11 -5.19
CA TYR A 41 -15.50 8.16 -5.79
C TYR A 41 -16.91 8.23 -5.19
N HIS A 42 -17.34 7.19 -4.45
CA HIS A 42 -18.62 7.20 -3.74
C HIS A 42 -18.55 7.89 -2.36
N TYR A 43 -17.34 8.11 -1.84
CA TYR A 43 -17.13 8.58 -0.47
C TYR A 43 -16.49 9.96 -0.36
N ILE A 44 -15.69 10.35 -1.35
CA ILE A 44 -15.00 11.64 -1.36
C ILE A 44 -15.07 12.29 -2.75
N GLU A 45 -14.80 13.58 -2.81
CA GLU A 45 -14.79 14.35 -4.06
C GLU A 45 -13.85 13.78 -5.11
N ASN A 46 -14.16 14.05 -6.39
CA ASN A 46 -13.36 13.57 -7.51
C ASN A 46 -11.98 14.23 -7.55
N SER A 47 -10.96 13.40 -7.59
CA SER A 47 -9.57 13.80 -7.82
C SER A 47 -8.81 12.58 -8.32
N ASP A 48 -7.72 12.77 -9.04
CA ASP A 48 -6.89 11.67 -9.53
C ASP A 48 -6.11 11.01 -8.39
N TYR A 49 -5.79 11.77 -7.34
CA TYR A 49 -5.00 11.33 -6.19
C TYR A 49 -5.73 11.57 -4.87
N ILE A 50 -5.45 10.71 -3.91
CA ILE A 50 -5.84 10.85 -2.51
C ILE A 50 -4.59 10.77 -1.62
N GLU A 51 -4.41 11.76 -0.75
CA GLU A 51 -3.40 11.72 0.31
C GLU A 51 -3.74 10.62 1.31
N ILE A 52 -2.77 9.87 1.77
CA ILE A 52 -2.93 8.83 2.79
C ILE A 52 -2.57 9.44 4.16
N ARG A 53 -3.57 9.57 5.03
CA ARG A 53 -3.38 10.09 6.39
C ARG A 53 -2.57 9.12 7.24
N ASN A 54 -1.98 9.63 8.30
CA ASN A 54 -1.26 8.85 9.30
C ASN A 54 -0.01 8.09 8.81
N HIS A 55 0.44 8.29 7.55
CA HIS A 55 1.66 7.65 7.06
C HIS A 55 2.89 8.00 7.92
N GLN A 56 3.00 9.26 8.38
CA GLN A 56 4.11 9.69 9.23
C GLN A 56 4.19 8.93 10.55
N VAL A 57 3.04 8.57 11.14
CA VAL A 57 3.01 7.76 12.36
C VAL A 57 3.64 6.39 12.13
N ILE A 58 3.34 5.77 10.97
CA ILE A 58 3.97 4.50 10.58
C ILE A 58 5.47 4.69 10.38
N GLU A 59 5.88 5.71 9.63
CA GLU A 59 7.29 6.03 9.36
C GLU A 59 8.09 6.19 10.66
N ASP A 60 7.53 6.89 11.64
CA ASP A 60 8.14 7.08 12.96
C ASP A 60 8.30 5.77 13.73
N ILE A 61 7.26 4.92 13.73
CA ILE A 61 7.29 3.62 14.40
C ILE A 61 8.32 2.71 13.72
N LEU A 62 8.33 2.62 12.40
CA LEU A 62 9.29 1.80 11.66
C LEU A 62 10.73 2.29 11.88
N SER A 63 10.95 3.61 11.86
CA SER A 63 12.26 4.22 12.12
C SER A 63 12.78 3.90 13.52
N LYS A 64 11.95 4.06 14.55
CA LYS A 64 12.30 3.76 15.95
C LYS A 64 12.69 2.28 16.17
N ASN A 65 12.13 1.40 15.36
CA ASN A 65 12.38 -0.04 15.46
C ASN A 65 13.41 -0.54 14.43
N ASN A 66 14.09 0.36 13.71
CA ASN A 66 15.08 0.03 12.67
C ASN A 66 14.53 -0.90 11.57
N ILE A 67 13.25 -0.78 11.23
CA ILE A 67 12.60 -1.55 10.17
C ILE A 67 12.77 -0.78 8.85
N PRO A 68 13.41 -1.37 7.82
CA PRO A 68 13.58 -0.71 6.54
C PRO A 68 12.25 -0.43 5.85
N PHE A 69 12.03 0.80 5.40
CA PHE A 69 10.85 1.19 4.63
C PHE A 69 11.20 2.22 3.54
N VAL A 70 10.25 2.42 2.65
CA VAL A 70 10.25 3.51 1.67
C VAL A 70 8.84 4.10 1.63
N SER A 71 8.76 5.43 1.64
CA SER A 71 7.47 6.14 1.55
C SER A 71 7.31 6.78 0.18
N GLY A 72 6.09 6.75 -0.34
CA GLY A 72 5.79 7.39 -1.62
C GLY A 72 4.42 7.06 -2.17
N ARG A 73 4.18 7.54 -3.39
CA ARG A 73 2.94 7.30 -4.12
C ARG A 73 2.77 5.83 -4.44
N VAL A 74 1.50 5.40 -4.46
CA VAL A 74 1.07 4.11 -4.99
C VAL A 74 -0.03 4.30 -6.02
N TRP A 75 -0.31 3.27 -6.78
CA TRP A 75 -1.41 3.21 -7.72
C TRP A 75 -2.40 2.15 -7.24
N THR A 76 -3.63 2.55 -6.89
CA THR A 76 -4.72 1.63 -6.56
C THR A 76 -5.55 1.37 -7.81
N THR A 77 -5.68 0.10 -8.22
CA THR A 77 -6.51 -0.31 -9.36
C THR A 77 -7.45 -1.45 -8.98
N ASP A 78 -8.66 -1.47 -9.51
CA ASP A 78 -9.60 -2.60 -9.41
C ASP A 78 -9.55 -3.57 -10.60
N ALA A 79 -8.61 -3.32 -11.54
CA ALA A 79 -8.53 -4.02 -12.82
C ALA A 79 -7.10 -4.55 -13.10
N ILE A 80 -6.66 -5.56 -12.34
CA ILE A 80 -5.33 -6.16 -12.44
C ILE A 80 -4.91 -6.51 -13.89
N TYR A 81 -5.84 -7.00 -14.72
CA TYR A 81 -5.55 -7.33 -16.11
C TYR A 81 -5.43 -6.11 -17.03
N MET A 82 -5.65 -4.91 -16.50
CA MET A 82 -5.44 -3.64 -17.18
C MET A 82 -4.14 -2.93 -16.76
N GLU A 83 -3.28 -3.57 -16.02
CA GLU A 83 -1.92 -3.12 -15.71
C GLU A 83 -1.02 -3.25 -16.95
N THR A 84 -1.39 -2.56 -17.99
CA THR A 84 -0.65 -2.56 -19.26
C THR A 84 0.69 -1.85 -19.11
N ILE A 85 1.66 -2.21 -19.97
CA ILE A 85 2.98 -1.58 -19.96
C ILE A 85 2.91 -0.04 -20.07
N ASN A 86 1.95 0.49 -20.82
CA ASN A 86 1.77 1.93 -20.95
C ASN A 86 1.33 2.58 -19.61
N LYS A 87 0.38 1.98 -18.90
CA LYS A 87 -0.06 2.44 -17.56
C LYS A 87 1.07 2.31 -16.55
N VAL A 88 1.75 1.18 -16.52
CA VAL A 88 2.92 0.96 -15.64
C VAL A 88 3.95 2.06 -15.87
N ASN A 89 4.33 2.32 -17.12
CA ASN A 89 5.30 3.36 -17.46
C ASN A 89 4.81 4.78 -17.14
N GLN A 90 3.51 5.05 -17.28
CA GLN A 90 2.92 6.31 -16.87
C GLN A 90 3.06 6.50 -15.37
N HIS A 91 2.59 5.55 -14.56
CA HIS A 91 2.63 5.68 -13.09
C HIS A 91 4.05 5.67 -12.52
N LYS A 92 4.99 4.96 -13.15
CA LYS A 92 6.42 5.10 -12.84
C LYS A 92 6.92 6.53 -13.04
N LYS A 93 6.56 7.19 -14.14
CA LYS A 93 6.92 8.61 -14.41
C LYS A 93 6.27 9.57 -13.44
N GLU A 94 5.08 9.26 -12.95
CA GLU A 94 4.35 10.03 -11.93
C GLU A 94 4.92 9.79 -10.51
N GLY A 95 5.89 8.88 -10.36
CA GLY A 95 6.58 8.59 -9.11
C GLY A 95 5.91 7.55 -8.24
N CYS A 96 4.97 6.75 -8.78
CA CYS A 96 4.41 5.63 -8.05
C CYS A 96 5.47 4.54 -7.82
N LEU A 97 5.57 4.07 -6.59
CA LEU A 97 6.49 3.02 -6.17
C LEU A 97 5.92 1.62 -6.39
N ALA A 98 4.61 1.49 -6.30
CA ALA A 98 3.92 0.21 -6.33
C ALA A 98 2.49 0.35 -6.85
N VAL A 99 1.91 -0.78 -7.28
CA VAL A 99 0.49 -0.97 -7.59
C VAL A 99 -0.13 -1.95 -6.61
N GLU A 100 -1.37 -1.68 -6.21
CA GLU A 100 -2.17 -2.49 -5.29
C GLU A 100 -3.66 -2.25 -5.56
N MET A 101 -4.57 -2.79 -4.74
CA MET A 101 -5.99 -2.79 -5.09
C MET A 101 -6.92 -2.17 -4.03
N GLU A 102 -6.42 -1.65 -2.89
CA GLU A 102 -7.27 -1.28 -1.75
C GLU A 102 -7.03 0.10 -1.14
N VAL A 103 -5.83 0.64 -1.22
CA VAL A 103 -5.38 1.81 -0.42
C VAL A 103 -6.28 3.03 -0.59
N SER A 104 -6.59 3.44 -1.83
CA SER A 104 -7.43 4.62 -2.05
C SER A 104 -8.87 4.42 -1.57
N GLY A 105 -9.45 3.24 -1.82
CA GLY A 105 -10.80 2.90 -1.36
C GLY A 105 -10.92 2.87 0.15
N VAL A 106 -9.96 2.23 0.84
CA VAL A 106 -9.92 2.16 2.30
C VAL A 106 -9.72 3.55 2.91
N GLU A 107 -8.82 4.37 2.36
CA GLU A 107 -8.63 5.75 2.83
C GLU A 107 -9.90 6.58 2.68
N ALA A 108 -10.57 6.52 1.52
CA ALA A 108 -11.80 7.26 1.27
C ALA A 108 -12.93 6.88 2.24
N VAL A 109 -13.15 5.57 2.43
CA VAL A 109 -14.15 5.05 3.40
C VAL A 109 -13.81 5.48 4.82
N SER A 110 -12.53 5.41 5.19
CA SER A 110 -12.07 5.79 6.53
C SER A 110 -12.27 7.27 6.82
N ARG A 111 -12.03 8.14 5.83
CA ARG A 111 -12.33 9.58 5.95
C ARG A 111 -13.82 9.84 6.16
N TYR A 112 -14.65 9.17 5.35
CA TYR A 112 -16.11 9.35 5.40
C TYR A 112 -16.71 8.97 6.76
N TYR A 113 -16.17 7.93 7.42
CA TYR A 113 -16.65 7.44 8.71
C TYR A 113 -15.83 7.95 9.90
N ASP A 114 -14.91 8.89 9.71
CA ASP A 114 -14.02 9.40 10.75
C ASP A 114 -13.27 8.29 11.51
N ILE A 115 -12.64 7.40 10.74
CA ILE A 115 -11.86 6.26 11.23
C ILE A 115 -10.39 6.51 10.94
N GLU A 116 -9.51 6.19 11.89
CA GLU A 116 -8.07 6.19 11.68
C GLU A 116 -7.62 4.89 11.02
N ASN A 117 -6.90 5.02 9.91
CA ASN A 117 -6.26 3.89 9.25
C ASN A 117 -4.75 4.12 9.06
N TYR A 118 -4.02 3.02 8.96
CA TYR A 118 -2.57 2.98 8.90
C TYR A 118 -2.17 1.92 7.89
N HIS A 119 -1.63 2.33 6.73
CA HIS A 119 -1.35 1.44 5.60
C HIS A 119 0.11 1.05 5.51
N MET A 120 0.36 -0.24 5.30
CA MET A 120 1.69 -0.80 5.00
C MET A 120 1.56 -1.85 3.90
N LEU A 121 2.53 -1.89 2.99
CA LEU A 121 2.56 -2.87 1.91
C LEU A 121 3.89 -3.63 1.89
N PHE A 122 3.86 -4.86 1.42
CA PHE A 122 5.05 -5.64 1.14
C PHE A 122 5.12 -6.02 -0.34
N SER A 123 6.33 -6.06 -0.89
CA SER A 123 6.56 -6.44 -2.29
C SER A 123 6.31 -7.92 -2.49
N ALA A 124 5.23 -8.28 -3.18
CA ALA A 124 4.91 -9.66 -3.52
C ALA A 124 5.40 -10.06 -4.92
N ASP A 125 5.40 -9.11 -5.83
CA ASP A 125 5.84 -9.26 -7.22
C ASP A 125 6.44 -7.97 -7.75
N SER A 126 6.95 -8.00 -8.99
CA SER A 126 7.57 -6.85 -9.62
C SER A 126 7.10 -6.67 -11.06
N LEU A 127 6.70 -5.45 -11.37
CA LEU A 127 6.42 -4.92 -12.70
C LEU A 127 7.50 -3.90 -13.13
N ALA A 128 8.66 -3.90 -12.46
CA ALA A 128 9.73 -2.94 -12.75
C ALA A 128 10.37 -3.15 -14.12
N SER A 129 10.42 -4.39 -14.62
CA SER A 129 10.90 -4.73 -15.96
C SER A 129 9.77 -4.67 -16.99
N GLU A 130 10.05 -4.14 -18.18
CA GLU A 130 9.10 -4.12 -19.30
C GLU A 130 8.89 -5.50 -19.94
N ASP A 131 9.89 -6.37 -19.84
CA ASP A 131 9.93 -7.65 -20.55
C ASP A 131 9.44 -8.82 -19.70
N THR A 132 9.49 -8.69 -18.36
CA THR A 132 9.22 -9.82 -17.47
C THR A 132 8.47 -9.39 -16.21
N TRP A 133 7.40 -10.11 -15.92
CA TRP A 133 6.78 -10.09 -14.60
C TRP A 133 7.56 -11.04 -13.68
N GLU A 134 8.04 -10.55 -12.56
CA GLU A 134 8.77 -11.34 -11.58
C GLU A 134 7.87 -11.66 -10.39
N ARG A 135 7.55 -12.94 -10.26
CA ARG A 135 6.92 -13.48 -9.05
C ARG A 135 7.97 -13.57 -7.94
N LYS A 136 7.92 -12.66 -6.96
CA LYS A 136 8.80 -12.71 -5.78
C LYS A 136 8.18 -13.60 -4.68
N GLU A 137 7.38 -12.97 -3.82
CA GLU A 137 6.74 -13.60 -2.66
C GLU A 137 5.25 -13.89 -2.91
N PHE A 138 4.74 -13.65 -4.13
CA PHE A 138 3.33 -13.84 -4.45
C PHE A 138 2.90 -15.29 -4.19
N GLY A 139 2.01 -15.49 -3.21
CA GLY A 139 1.55 -16.81 -2.79
C GLY A 139 2.54 -17.61 -1.96
N ALA A 140 3.64 -17.02 -1.48
CA ALA A 140 4.52 -17.65 -0.51
C ALA A 140 3.79 -17.88 0.82
N LYS A 141 4.10 -18.99 1.49
CA LYS A 141 3.48 -19.39 2.76
C LYS A 141 4.54 -19.76 3.78
N GLY A 142 4.22 -19.56 5.06
CA GLY A 142 5.07 -19.95 6.18
C GLY A 142 5.65 -18.77 6.95
N GLU A 143 6.26 -19.08 8.09
CA GLU A 143 6.76 -18.08 9.07
C GLU A 143 7.88 -17.16 8.52
N HIS A 144 8.54 -17.55 7.44
CA HIS A 144 9.60 -16.77 6.82
C HIS A 144 9.13 -15.95 5.61
N SER A 145 7.84 -16.01 5.26
CA SER A 145 7.29 -15.21 4.16
C SER A 145 7.26 -13.71 4.52
N LEU A 146 7.37 -12.84 3.52
CA LEU A 146 7.20 -11.40 3.74
C LEU A 146 5.82 -11.06 4.31
N GLN A 147 4.80 -11.82 3.93
CA GLN A 147 3.46 -11.67 4.50
C GLN A 147 3.43 -11.87 6.01
N TYR A 148 4.07 -12.94 6.51
CA TYR A 148 4.14 -13.22 7.95
C TYR A 148 4.92 -12.14 8.69
N ARG A 149 6.09 -11.77 8.17
CA ARG A 149 6.90 -10.68 8.75
C ARG A 149 6.16 -9.34 8.76
N THR A 150 5.40 -9.05 7.70
CA THR A 150 4.61 -7.81 7.66
C THR A 150 3.46 -7.86 8.66
N PHE A 151 2.87 -9.02 8.92
CA PHE A 151 1.90 -9.19 9.99
C PHE A 151 2.50 -8.91 11.37
N GLU A 152 3.71 -9.41 11.65
CA GLU A 152 4.42 -9.09 12.91
C GLU A 152 4.68 -7.59 13.05
N ILE A 153 5.07 -6.92 11.96
CA ILE A 153 5.24 -5.46 11.92
C ILE A 153 3.91 -4.75 12.15
N ALA A 154 2.81 -5.25 11.56
CA ALA A 154 1.48 -4.68 11.78
C ALA A 154 1.04 -4.78 13.24
N LEU A 155 1.34 -5.88 13.92
CA LEU A 155 1.12 -6.02 15.37
C LEU A 155 1.96 -5.03 16.17
N LEU A 156 3.22 -4.85 15.80
CA LEU A 156 4.10 -3.85 16.42
C LEU A 156 3.54 -2.43 16.24
N VAL A 157 3.08 -2.08 15.04
CA VAL A 157 2.43 -0.78 14.78
C VAL A 157 1.20 -0.64 15.66
N ALA A 158 0.30 -1.63 15.67
CA ALA A 158 -0.93 -1.58 16.46
C ALA A 158 -0.69 -1.42 17.97
N GLN A 159 0.43 -1.94 18.49
CA GLN A 159 0.82 -1.79 19.90
C GLN A 159 1.36 -0.39 20.24
N ASN A 160 1.74 0.40 19.24
CA ASN A 160 2.32 1.73 19.39
C ASN A 160 1.37 2.88 18.96
N LEU A 161 0.12 2.57 18.62
CA LEU A 161 -0.97 3.51 18.33
C LEU A 161 -1.79 3.82 19.58
#